data_bd73fce001b3c9ed24c5104c862508d5
#
_entry.id   bd73fce001b3c9ed24c5104c862508d5
#
_cell.length_a   1.000
_cell.length_b   1.000
_cell.length_c   1.000
_cell.angle_alpha   90.00
_cell.angle_beta   90.00
_cell.angle_gamma   90.00
#
_symmetry.space_group_name_H-M   'P 1'
#
loop_
_entity.id
_entity.type
_entity.pdbx_description
1 polymer ?
#
loop_
_entity_poly.entity_id
_entity_poly.type
_entity_poly.pdbx_seq_one_letter_code
_entity_poly.pdbx_strand_id
1 'polypeptide(L)'
;MAVRSTAPDDLRFLNVEPFRVQMIRETACVSLVRFDHPPGIKLPTTYSSHDAAEHFRVNIVERGWFRLKYGRREWTLGAGSMFLSRPTEVYGYSHVRYAEPDTCLRVEFCGAVAGELARSVFRLPLVLPTTNRLSFLRLRLGSVLSNTAEMSLDTLACELVDAAANAEDDRHRLYRSEQLRWYADRIGAARELMDCDPTTDHSLRHLSSQVGMSVFLFARVFRELVGMPPHKYLMHRRLNRARDLVRSGMPVTDVCYASGFNNLSHFIRTFRACFGVLPSKIKASSLPAAQGEPLLQ
;
A
#
# COMPACT_ATOMS: atom_id res chain seq x y z
N MET A 1 -4.61 -30.15 -14.93
CA MET A 1 -4.22 -28.96 -15.70
C MET A 1 -3.11 -28.25 -14.92
N ALA A 2 -1.88 -28.31 -15.40
CA ALA A 2 -0.73 -27.76 -14.72
C ALA A 2 -0.74 -26.23 -14.86
N VAL A 3 -0.80 -25.53 -13.73
CA VAL A 3 -0.60 -24.07 -13.69
C VAL A 3 0.85 -23.82 -14.09
N ARG A 4 1.05 -23.23 -15.25
CA ARG A 4 2.37 -22.76 -15.69
C ARG A 4 2.76 -21.63 -14.74
N SER A 5 3.75 -21.89 -13.89
CA SER A 5 4.49 -20.87 -13.12
C SER A 5 5.26 -20.00 -14.13
N THR A 6 4.68 -18.88 -14.52
CA THR A 6 5.42 -17.81 -15.17
C THR A 6 6.07 -16.97 -14.09
N ALA A 7 7.28 -17.38 -13.67
CA ALA A 7 8.16 -16.48 -12.93
C ALA A 7 8.43 -15.25 -13.83
N PRO A 8 8.37 -14.03 -13.30
CA PRO A 8 8.77 -12.84 -14.06
C PRO A 8 10.16 -13.00 -14.62
N ASP A 9 10.41 -12.57 -15.86
CA ASP A 9 11.69 -12.70 -16.56
C ASP A 9 12.89 -12.10 -15.81
N ASP A 10 12.67 -11.20 -14.88
CA ASP A 10 13.64 -10.58 -13.97
C ASP A 10 14.41 -11.58 -13.08
N LEU A 11 13.87 -12.77 -12.86
CA LEU A 11 14.51 -13.78 -12.01
C LEU A 11 15.66 -14.53 -12.72
N ARG A 12 15.82 -14.35 -14.04
CA ARG A 12 16.89 -14.99 -14.82
C ARG A 12 18.29 -14.44 -14.56
N PHE A 13 18.39 -13.26 -13.91
CA PHE A 13 19.66 -12.58 -13.64
C PHE A 13 20.19 -12.79 -12.22
N LEU A 14 19.43 -13.42 -11.34
CA LEU A 14 19.90 -13.78 -10.01
C LEU A 14 20.67 -15.12 -10.10
N ASN A 15 21.94 -15.05 -10.42
CA ASN A 15 22.91 -16.17 -10.29
C ASN A 15 23.17 -16.51 -8.81
N VAL A 16 22.17 -16.48 -7.96
CA VAL A 16 22.21 -16.83 -6.55
C VAL A 16 21.15 -17.87 -6.31
N GLU A 17 21.58 -19.00 -5.82
CA GLU A 17 20.82 -20.22 -5.53
C GLU A 17 19.45 -20.03 -4.88
N PRO A 18 18.62 -21.07 -4.88
CA PRO A 18 17.19 -21.00 -5.10
C PRO A 18 16.44 -20.22 -4.02
N PHE A 19 16.13 -18.98 -4.33
CA PHE A 19 15.04 -18.29 -3.64
C PHE A 19 13.75 -19.06 -3.89
N ARG A 20 12.93 -19.23 -2.88
CA ARG A 20 11.53 -19.49 -3.11
C ARG A 20 10.84 -18.15 -3.40
N VAL A 21 10.41 -18.00 -4.64
CA VAL A 21 9.63 -16.84 -5.07
C VAL A 21 8.19 -17.26 -5.18
N GLN A 22 7.33 -16.56 -4.45
CA GLN A 22 5.90 -16.81 -4.45
C GLN A 22 5.17 -15.56 -4.89
N MET A 23 4.50 -15.62 -6.04
CA MET A 23 3.51 -14.62 -6.41
C MET A 23 2.30 -14.80 -5.49
N ILE A 24 1.99 -13.75 -4.71
CA ILE A 24 0.88 -13.77 -3.75
C ILE A 24 -0.40 -13.29 -4.43
N ARG A 25 -0.31 -12.14 -5.07
CA ARG A 25 -1.44 -11.51 -5.77
C ARG A 25 -0.92 -10.59 -6.86
N GLU A 26 -1.66 -10.51 -7.94
CA GLU A 26 -1.37 -9.62 -9.07
C GLU A 26 -2.65 -8.91 -9.51
N THR A 27 -2.50 -7.64 -9.87
CA THR A 27 -3.52 -6.80 -10.49
C THR A 27 -2.96 -6.20 -11.78
N ALA A 28 -3.74 -5.38 -12.48
CA ALA A 28 -3.24 -4.68 -13.67
C ALA A 28 -2.14 -3.63 -13.37
N CYS A 29 -2.02 -3.19 -12.11
CA CYS A 29 -1.16 -2.08 -11.71
C CYS A 29 -0.08 -2.48 -10.71
N VAL A 30 -0.29 -3.55 -9.93
CA VAL A 30 0.57 -3.93 -8.81
C VAL A 30 0.70 -5.44 -8.71
N SER A 31 1.91 -5.92 -8.45
CA SER A 31 2.14 -7.30 -8.03
C SER A 31 2.70 -7.35 -6.61
N LEU A 32 2.27 -8.34 -5.84
CA LEU A 32 2.75 -8.64 -4.50
C LEU A 32 3.47 -9.98 -4.52
N VAL A 33 4.77 -9.95 -4.25
CA VAL A 33 5.66 -11.11 -4.37
C VAL A 33 6.40 -11.32 -3.05
N ARG A 34 6.53 -12.56 -2.62
CA ARG A 34 7.32 -12.95 -1.46
C ARG A 34 8.57 -13.68 -1.89
N PHE A 35 9.68 -13.32 -1.28
CA PHE A 35 10.99 -13.93 -1.46
C PHE A 35 11.40 -14.56 -0.14
N ASP A 36 11.64 -15.86 -0.16
CA ASP A 36 12.15 -16.61 0.98
C ASP A 36 13.52 -17.18 0.68
N HIS A 37 14.46 -17.00 1.59
CA HIS A 37 15.67 -17.81 1.65
C HIS A 37 15.40 -19.02 2.53
N PRO A 38 15.30 -20.25 1.98
CA PRO A 38 15.08 -21.43 2.80
C PRO A 38 16.24 -21.73 3.74
N PRO A 39 15.96 -22.35 4.90
CA PRO A 39 17.03 -22.74 5.82
C PRO A 39 18.00 -23.74 5.17
N GLY A 40 19.28 -23.65 5.52
CA GLY A 40 20.34 -24.52 5.01
C GLY A 40 21.02 -24.07 3.73
N ILE A 41 20.58 -22.96 3.15
CA ILE A 41 21.28 -22.35 2.00
C ILE A 41 22.40 -21.43 2.48
N LYS A 42 23.55 -21.55 1.85
CA LYS A 42 24.68 -20.67 2.11
C LYS A 42 24.40 -19.29 1.47
N LEU A 43 24.02 -18.34 2.30
CA LEU A 43 23.75 -16.98 1.85
C LEU A 43 25.05 -16.23 1.50
N PRO A 44 25.06 -15.37 0.48
CA PRO A 44 26.23 -14.58 0.14
C PRO A 44 26.59 -13.61 1.27
N THR A 45 27.84 -13.67 1.72
CA THR A 45 28.38 -12.73 2.73
C THR A 45 29.07 -11.53 2.09
N THR A 46 29.28 -11.58 0.81
CA THR A 46 29.82 -10.48 -0.01
C THR A 46 28.69 -9.90 -0.85
N TYR A 47 28.81 -8.63 -1.23
CA TYR A 47 27.83 -8.01 -2.12
C TYR A 47 27.80 -8.78 -3.44
N SER A 48 26.72 -9.49 -3.66
CA SER A 48 26.46 -10.19 -4.92
C SER A 48 25.41 -9.43 -5.68
N SER A 49 25.59 -9.34 -6.97
CA SER A 49 24.73 -8.85 -8.02
C SER A 49 24.02 -7.51 -7.81
N HIS A 50 23.76 -6.95 -8.88
CA HIS A 50 23.19 -5.68 -9.16
C HIS A 50 21.82 -5.96 -9.76
N ASP A 51 20.80 -5.83 -8.96
CA ASP A 51 19.42 -5.94 -9.43
C ASP A 51 18.98 -4.56 -9.92
N ALA A 52 19.10 -4.34 -11.23
CA ALA A 52 18.46 -3.17 -11.84
C ALA A 52 16.98 -3.47 -11.97
N ALA A 53 16.15 -2.85 -11.15
CA ALA A 53 14.71 -2.97 -11.25
C ALA A 53 14.22 -2.40 -12.60
N GLU A 54 13.38 -3.13 -13.32
CA GLU A 54 12.67 -2.57 -14.48
C GLU A 54 11.56 -1.61 -14.04
N HIS A 55 10.96 -1.92 -12.88
CA HIS A 55 9.86 -1.16 -12.30
C HIS A 55 10.19 -0.66 -10.90
N PHE A 56 9.43 0.34 -10.46
CA PHE A 56 9.51 0.80 -9.10
C PHE A 56 8.99 -0.26 -8.13
N ARG A 57 9.73 -0.48 -7.03
CA ARG A 57 9.41 -1.50 -6.02
C ARG A 57 9.54 -0.94 -4.60
N VAL A 58 8.64 -1.36 -3.73
CA VAL A 58 8.79 -1.21 -2.28
C VAL A 58 9.08 -2.59 -1.70
N ASN A 59 10.23 -2.75 -1.09
CA ASN A 59 10.65 -3.99 -0.47
C ASN A 59 10.50 -3.88 1.06
N ILE A 60 9.96 -4.90 1.69
CA ILE A 60 9.66 -4.96 3.11
C ILE A 60 10.34 -6.20 3.68
N VAL A 61 11.24 -6.02 4.65
CA VAL A 61 11.87 -7.14 5.35
C VAL A 61 10.88 -7.70 6.36
N GLU A 62 10.41 -8.94 6.18
CA GLU A 62 9.49 -9.59 7.10
C GLU A 62 10.24 -10.29 8.24
N ARG A 63 11.35 -10.95 7.91
CA ARG A 63 12.19 -11.71 8.84
C ARG A 63 13.65 -11.67 8.42
N GLY A 64 14.55 -11.93 9.38
CA GLY A 64 15.97 -11.91 9.16
C GLY A 64 16.56 -10.51 8.98
N TRP A 65 17.74 -10.42 8.44
CA TRP A 65 18.42 -9.17 8.12
C TRP A 65 19.53 -9.35 7.12
N PHE A 66 19.80 -8.28 6.37
CA PHE A 66 20.87 -8.22 5.39
C PHE A 66 21.44 -6.80 5.30
N ARG A 67 22.57 -6.65 4.63
CA ARG A 67 23.17 -5.36 4.31
C ARG A 67 22.82 -4.95 2.89
N LEU A 68 22.33 -3.73 2.74
CA LEU A 68 22.05 -3.08 1.47
C LEU A 68 23.12 -2.03 1.21
N LYS A 69 23.72 -2.05 0.01
CA LYS A 69 24.72 -1.08 -0.43
C LYS A 69 24.25 -0.36 -1.68
N TYR A 70 24.30 0.97 -1.65
CA TYR A 70 24.02 1.83 -2.78
C TYR A 70 25.07 2.94 -2.88
N GLY A 71 25.88 2.91 -3.92
CA GLY A 71 27.04 3.77 -4.05
C GLY A 71 28.02 3.59 -2.89
N ARG A 72 28.23 4.68 -2.11
CA ARG A 72 29.09 4.67 -0.91
C ARG A 72 28.32 4.44 0.39
N ARG A 73 27.00 4.37 0.34
CA ARG A 73 26.15 4.19 1.52
C ARG A 73 25.86 2.71 1.74
N GLU A 74 25.81 2.34 3.00
CA GLU A 74 25.48 1.00 3.45
C GLU A 74 24.49 1.05 4.62
N TRP A 75 23.51 0.16 4.62
CA TRP A 75 22.51 0.01 5.68
C TRP A 75 22.41 -1.45 6.07
N THR A 76 22.22 -1.70 7.37
CA THR A 76 21.77 -3.01 7.86
C THR A 76 20.26 -2.96 8.03
N LEU A 77 19.55 -3.78 7.27
CA LEU A 77 18.09 -3.83 7.24
C LEU A 77 17.63 -5.09 7.95
N GLY A 78 16.76 -4.94 8.94
CA GLY A 78 16.16 -6.04 9.70
C GLY A 78 14.65 -6.08 9.56
N ALA A 79 14.01 -7.02 10.23
CA ALA A 79 12.55 -7.18 10.21
C ALA A 79 11.82 -5.87 10.49
N GLY A 80 10.90 -5.49 9.60
CA GLY A 80 10.16 -4.23 9.64
C GLY A 80 10.79 -3.09 8.82
N SER A 81 12.06 -3.21 8.40
CA SER A 81 12.68 -2.24 7.50
C SER A 81 12.03 -2.25 6.11
N MET A 82 11.96 -1.06 5.50
CA MET A 82 11.47 -0.88 4.14
C MET A 82 12.49 -0.13 3.31
N PHE A 83 12.65 -0.53 2.06
CA PHE A 83 13.52 0.15 1.12
C PHE A 83 12.94 0.14 -0.29
N LEU A 84 13.38 1.09 -1.10
CA LEU A 84 12.90 1.29 -2.46
C LEU A 84 13.89 0.70 -3.46
N SER A 85 13.36 0.07 -4.51
CA SER A 85 14.13 -0.21 -5.72
C SER A 85 13.55 0.63 -6.85
N ARG A 86 14.41 1.43 -7.49
CA ARG A 86 13.98 2.33 -8.56
C ARG A 86 14.47 1.82 -9.90
N PRO A 87 13.74 2.09 -10.98
CA PRO A 87 14.19 1.73 -12.32
C PRO A 87 15.59 2.26 -12.59
N THR A 88 16.44 1.43 -13.20
CA THR A 88 17.82 1.73 -13.58
C THR A 88 18.83 1.95 -12.44
N GLU A 89 18.40 2.02 -11.18
CA GLU A 89 19.32 2.08 -10.05
C GLU A 89 19.84 0.69 -9.70
N VAL A 90 21.15 0.65 -9.46
CA VAL A 90 21.87 -0.58 -9.15
C VAL A 90 22.27 -0.57 -7.68
N TYR A 91 21.88 -1.61 -6.95
CA TYR A 91 22.27 -1.80 -5.56
C TYR A 91 22.76 -3.22 -5.31
N GLY A 92 23.64 -3.36 -4.33
CA GLY A 92 24.15 -4.65 -3.90
C GLY A 92 23.57 -5.05 -2.54
N TYR A 93 23.46 -6.35 -2.30
CA TYR A 93 23.10 -6.87 -0.99
C TYR A 93 24.04 -7.97 -0.54
N SER A 94 24.20 -8.11 0.76
CA SER A 94 24.93 -9.20 1.37
C SER A 94 24.31 -9.60 2.69
N HIS A 95 24.40 -10.88 3.03
CA HIS A 95 23.89 -11.38 4.29
C HIS A 95 24.93 -11.25 5.40
N VAL A 96 24.49 -10.98 6.61
CA VAL A 96 25.37 -11.00 7.77
C VAL A 96 25.73 -12.45 8.06
N ARG A 97 27.00 -12.70 8.31
CA ARG A 97 27.50 -14.06 8.61
C ARG A 97 26.72 -14.65 9.79
N TYR A 98 26.20 -15.87 9.63
CA TYR A 98 25.33 -16.55 10.62
C TYR A 98 23.95 -15.91 10.84
N ALA A 99 23.51 -14.98 10.00
CA ALA A 99 22.15 -14.50 10.07
C ALA A 99 21.14 -15.61 9.73
N GLU A 100 19.99 -15.54 10.39
CA GLU A 100 18.86 -16.38 9.98
C GLU A 100 18.44 -16.04 8.55
N PRO A 101 17.87 -17.03 7.82
CA PRO A 101 17.32 -16.79 6.50
C PRO A 101 16.33 -15.61 6.54
N ASP A 102 16.46 -14.72 5.59
CA ASP A 102 15.57 -13.57 5.48
C ASP A 102 14.36 -13.88 4.58
N THR A 103 13.28 -13.18 4.87
CA THR A 103 12.07 -13.17 4.07
C THR A 103 11.72 -11.73 3.74
N CYS A 104 11.51 -11.45 2.46
CA CYS A 104 11.12 -10.14 1.98
C CYS A 104 9.79 -10.21 1.23
N LEU A 105 8.94 -9.22 1.47
CA LEU A 105 7.73 -8.96 0.70
C LEU A 105 8.02 -7.79 -0.25
N ARG A 106 7.69 -7.95 -1.52
CA ARG A 106 7.88 -6.94 -2.56
C ARG A 106 6.54 -6.50 -3.12
N VAL A 107 6.31 -5.22 -3.12
CA VAL A 107 5.22 -4.56 -3.85
C VAL A 107 5.83 -3.93 -5.10
N GLU A 108 5.51 -4.43 -6.26
CA GLU A 108 6.01 -3.96 -7.55
C GLU A 108 4.91 -3.24 -8.30
N PHE A 109 5.23 -2.06 -8.84
CA PHE A 109 4.27 -1.23 -9.56
C PHE A 109 4.45 -1.42 -11.06
N CYS A 110 3.39 -1.79 -11.75
CA CYS A 110 3.38 -2.13 -13.17
C CYS A 110 2.52 -1.15 -13.98
N GLY A 111 2.62 -1.21 -15.31
CA GLY A 111 1.74 -0.49 -16.24
C GLY A 111 1.84 1.03 -16.12
N ALA A 112 0.72 1.73 -16.36
CA ALA A 112 0.67 3.20 -16.41
C ALA A 112 1.01 3.84 -15.06
N VAL A 113 0.65 3.21 -13.95
CA VAL A 113 0.90 3.70 -12.57
C VAL A 113 2.39 3.79 -12.29
N ALA A 114 3.19 2.83 -12.80
CA ALA A 114 4.64 2.87 -12.64
C ALA A 114 5.26 4.14 -13.23
N GLY A 115 4.78 4.59 -14.39
CA GLY A 115 5.26 5.82 -15.04
C GLY A 115 4.89 7.10 -14.31
N GLU A 116 3.70 7.16 -13.72
CA GLU A 116 3.25 8.32 -12.93
C GLU A 116 4.02 8.42 -11.62
N LEU A 117 4.20 7.32 -10.93
CA LEU A 117 4.92 7.25 -9.67
C LEU A 117 6.44 7.49 -9.83
N ALA A 118 7.03 7.08 -10.94
CA ALA A 118 8.47 7.17 -11.16
C ALA A 118 9.03 8.57 -10.86
N ARG A 119 8.30 9.65 -11.24
CA ARG A 119 8.72 11.03 -11.02
C ARG A 119 8.69 11.46 -9.55
N SER A 120 7.73 11.00 -8.78
CA SER A 120 7.57 11.35 -7.36
C SER A 120 8.50 10.54 -6.46
N VAL A 121 8.71 9.26 -6.78
CA VAL A 121 9.50 8.35 -5.94
C VAL A 121 11.02 8.58 -6.00
N PHE A 122 11.54 9.25 -7.04
CA PHE A 122 12.97 9.61 -7.08
C PHE A 122 13.41 10.56 -5.97
N ARG A 123 12.49 11.28 -5.36
CA ARG A 123 12.76 12.19 -4.24
C ARG A 123 12.74 11.50 -2.87
N LEU A 124 12.23 10.29 -2.79
CA LEU A 124 12.12 9.57 -1.53
C LEU A 124 13.49 9.02 -1.10
N PRO A 125 13.75 8.85 0.21
CA PRO A 125 14.96 8.17 0.67
C PRO A 125 14.94 6.70 0.23
N LEU A 126 16.13 6.14 -0.06
CA LEU A 126 16.23 4.73 -0.48
C LEU A 126 15.74 3.78 0.62
N VAL A 127 16.14 4.04 1.86
CA VAL A 127 15.64 3.33 3.04
C VAL A 127 14.63 4.23 3.72
N LEU A 128 13.39 3.75 3.85
CA LEU A 128 12.30 4.52 4.45
C LEU A 128 12.46 4.61 5.97
N PRO A 129 12.15 5.77 6.58
CA PRO A 129 12.11 5.87 8.02
C PRO A 129 10.97 5.01 8.59
N THR A 130 11.16 4.53 9.82
CA THR A 130 10.10 3.77 10.49
C THR A 130 9.06 4.74 11.03
N THR A 131 7.81 4.60 10.60
CA THR A 131 6.66 5.35 11.11
C THR A 131 5.54 4.39 11.52
N ASN A 132 4.62 4.87 12.36
CA ASN A 132 3.45 4.09 12.75
C ASN A 132 2.57 3.76 11.54
N ARG A 133 2.42 4.70 10.60
CA ARG A 133 1.63 4.53 9.37
C ARG A 133 2.25 3.48 8.43
N LEU A 134 3.54 3.56 8.13
CA LEU A 134 4.22 2.55 7.31
C LEU A 134 4.16 1.17 7.95
N SER A 135 4.35 1.10 9.28
CA SER A 135 4.25 -0.16 10.03
C SER A 135 2.83 -0.74 10.01
N PHE A 136 1.80 0.11 10.07
CA PHE A 136 0.40 -0.29 9.91
C PHE A 136 0.14 -0.87 8.51
N LEU A 137 0.58 -0.18 7.45
CA LEU A 137 0.38 -0.64 6.07
C LEU A 137 1.11 -1.97 5.82
N ARG A 138 2.29 -2.17 6.41
CA ARG A 138 2.99 -3.46 6.39
C ARG A 138 2.15 -4.58 7.00
N LEU A 139 1.51 -4.34 8.15
CA LEU A 139 0.63 -5.32 8.78
C LEU A 139 -0.59 -5.62 7.89
N ARG A 140 -1.16 -4.60 7.25
CA ARG A 140 -2.28 -4.78 6.31
C ARG A 140 -1.89 -5.55 5.04
N LEU A 141 -0.71 -5.32 4.49
CA LEU A 141 -0.17 -6.13 3.40
C LEU A 141 0.03 -7.59 3.84
N GLY A 142 0.50 -7.81 5.08
CA GLY A 142 0.60 -9.15 5.66
C GLY A 142 -0.74 -9.87 5.74
N SER A 143 -1.85 -9.18 6.00
CA SER A 143 -3.20 -9.77 6.02
C SER A 143 -3.70 -10.16 4.61
N VAL A 144 -3.20 -9.54 3.55
CA VAL A 144 -3.45 -9.98 2.17
C VAL A 144 -2.87 -11.37 1.92
N LEU A 145 -1.73 -11.71 2.54
CA LEU A 145 -1.12 -13.05 2.45
C LEU A 145 -2.04 -14.14 3.02
N SER A 146 -2.80 -13.80 4.07
CA SER A 146 -3.73 -14.72 4.74
C SER A 146 -5.11 -14.77 4.07
N ASN A 147 -5.30 -14.06 2.96
CA ASN A 147 -6.59 -13.89 2.26
C ASN A 147 -7.74 -13.37 3.16
N THR A 148 -7.39 -12.67 4.22
CA THR A 148 -8.35 -12.12 5.21
C THR A 148 -8.69 -10.65 4.95
N ALA A 149 -8.02 -9.99 3.99
CA ALA A 149 -8.24 -8.59 3.70
C ALA A 149 -9.21 -8.42 2.51
N GLU A 150 -10.29 -7.68 2.72
CA GLU A 150 -11.23 -7.28 1.66
C GLU A 150 -10.69 -6.09 0.84
N MET A 151 -9.66 -5.41 1.33
CA MET A 151 -9.11 -4.23 0.68
C MET A 151 -8.32 -4.58 -0.58
N SER A 152 -8.49 -3.76 -1.63
CA SER A 152 -7.73 -3.86 -2.88
C SER A 152 -6.23 -3.71 -2.64
N LEU A 153 -5.43 -4.58 -3.26
CA LEU A 153 -3.97 -4.47 -3.26
C LEU A 153 -3.50 -3.13 -3.84
N ASP A 154 -4.17 -2.64 -4.88
CA ASP A 154 -3.83 -1.36 -5.52
C ASP A 154 -4.01 -0.19 -4.55
N THR A 155 -5.08 -0.19 -3.76
CA THR A 155 -5.32 0.83 -2.73
C THR A 155 -4.21 0.81 -1.66
N LEU A 156 -3.85 -0.39 -1.16
CA LEU A 156 -2.78 -0.52 -0.17
C LEU A 156 -1.42 -0.07 -0.72
N ALA A 157 -1.14 -0.38 -1.98
CA ALA A 157 0.10 0.00 -2.64
C ALA A 157 0.19 1.53 -2.82
N CYS A 158 -0.90 2.18 -3.25
CA CYS A 158 -0.96 3.64 -3.35
C CYS A 158 -0.80 4.33 -1.98
N GLU A 159 -1.47 3.81 -0.94
CA GLU A 159 -1.30 4.33 0.43
C GLU A 159 0.13 4.15 0.96
N LEU A 160 0.81 3.07 0.57
CA LEU A 160 2.20 2.83 0.94
C LEU A 160 3.14 3.88 0.34
N VAL A 161 2.95 4.23 -0.92
CA VAL A 161 3.72 5.30 -1.59
C VAL A 161 3.43 6.67 -0.96
N ASP A 162 2.16 6.98 -0.70
CA ASP A 162 1.78 8.23 -0.04
C ASP A 162 2.36 8.31 1.39
N ALA A 163 2.31 7.21 2.15
CA ALA A 163 2.92 7.15 3.47
C ALA A 163 4.45 7.33 3.42
N ALA A 164 5.11 6.74 2.40
CA ALA A 164 6.54 6.91 2.19
C ALA A 164 6.92 8.36 1.85
N ALA A 165 6.10 9.03 1.03
CA ALA A 165 6.31 10.43 0.65
C ALA A 165 6.22 11.41 1.84
N ASN A 166 5.41 11.08 2.84
CA ASN A 166 5.19 11.91 4.03
C ASN A 166 5.95 11.41 5.27
N ALA A 167 6.80 10.38 5.13
CA ALA A 167 7.40 9.71 6.27
C ALA A 167 8.47 10.53 7.01
N GLU A 168 9.18 11.42 6.33
CA GLU A 168 10.19 12.30 6.95
C GLU A 168 9.57 13.38 7.85
N ASP A 169 8.32 13.76 7.56
CA ASP A 169 7.56 14.75 8.34
C ASP A 169 6.81 14.13 9.52
N ASP A 170 6.74 12.79 9.59
CA ASP A 170 6.04 12.08 10.66
C ASP A 170 6.86 12.13 11.96
N ARG A 171 6.40 12.96 12.91
CA ARG A 171 7.00 13.17 14.23
C ARG A 171 6.34 12.37 15.34
N HIS A 172 5.43 11.46 15.03
CA HIS A 172 4.73 10.68 16.03
C HIS A 172 5.67 9.69 16.73
N ARG A 173 5.49 9.56 18.04
CA ARG A 173 6.20 8.54 18.81
C ARG A 173 5.77 7.15 18.34
N LEU A 174 6.73 6.29 18.06
CA LEU A 174 6.45 4.92 17.65
C LEU A 174 5.73 4.13 18.73
N TYR A 175 4.70 3.41 18.32
CA TYR A 175 4.02 2.44 19.18
C TYR A 175 4.88 1.20 19.39
N ARG A 176 4.74 0.58 20.55
CA ARG A 176 5.29 -0.77 20.78
C ARG A 176 4.59 -1.76 19.86
N SER A 177 5.29 -2.83 19.46
CA SER A 177 4.78 -3.79 18.47
C SER A 177 3.41 -4.38 18.81
N GLU A 178 3.17 -4.73 20.08
CA GLU A 178 1.87 -5.24 20.53
C GLU A 178 0.77 -4.16 20.47
N GLN A 179 1.09 -2.95 20.89
CA GLN A 179 0.17 -1.83 20.84
C GLN A 179 -0.19 -1.47 19.39
N LEU A 180 0.80 -1.47 18.49
CA LEU A 180 0.58 -1.22 17.08
C LEU A 180 -0.33 -2.28 16.45
N ARG A 181 -0.11 -3.57 16.76
CA ARG A 181 -0.98 -4.66 16.29
C ARG A 181 -2.41 -4.47 16.78
N TRP A 182 -2.56 -4.19 18.06
CA TRP A 182 -3.87 -3.93 18.68
C TRP A 182 -4.61 -2.77 18.02
N TYR A 183 -3.92 -1.69 17.67
CA TYR A 183 -4.48 -0.57 16.92
C TYR A 183 -4.77 -0.96 15.46
N ALA A 184 -3.85 -1.66 14.81
CA ALA A 184 -3.98 -2.05 13.41
C ALA A 184 -5.23 -2.91 13.16
N ASP A 185 -5.50 -3.87 14.04
CA ASP A 185 -6.68 -4.73 13.95
C ASP A 185 -7.97 -3.90 14.05
N ARG A 186 -8.03 -2.97 14.99
CA ARG A 186 -9.22 -2.14 15.23
C ARG A 186 -9.45 -1.09 14.14
N ILE A 187 -8.39 -0.43 13.73
CA ILE A 187 -8.47 0.55 12.64
C ILE A 187 -8.76 -0.16 11.31
N GLY A 188 -8.19 -1.34 11.10
CA GLY A 188 -8.51 -2.20 9.96
C GLY A 188 -10.00 -2.55 9.92
N ALA A 189 -10.56 -3.07 11.01
CA ALA A 189 -11.98 -3.41 11.10
C ALA A 189 -12.90 -2.17 10.88
N ALA A 190 -12.54 -1.02 11.43
CA ALA A 190 -13.31 0.21 11.18
C ALA A 190 -13.27 0.65 9.70
N ARG A 191 -12.14 0.48 9.02
CA ARG A 191 -12.03 0.74 7.59
C ARG A 191 -12.89 -0.22 6.77
N GLU A 192 -12.83 -1.51 7.09
CA GLU A 192 -13.64 -2.54 6.42
C GLU A 192 -15.14 -2.22 6.53
N LEU A 193 -15.63 -1.81 7.71
CA LEU A 193 -17.01 -1.36 7.86
C LEU A 193 -17.38 -0.19 6.93
N MET A 194 -16.50 0.81 6.82
CA MET A 194 -16.72 1.96 5.94
C MET A 194 -16.57 1.61 4.44
N ASP A 195 -15.74 0.64 4.12
CA ASP A 195 -15.49 0.20 2.74
C ASP A 195 -16.62 -0.69 2.21
N CYS A 196 -17.13 -1.60 3.05
CA CYS A 196 -18.25 -2.48 2.70
C CYS A 196 -19.53 -1.71 2.41
N ASP A 197 -19.85 -0.72 3.23
CA ASP A 197 -21.03 0.13 3.02
C ASP A 197 -20.74 1.61 3.32
N PRO A 198 -20.17 2.34 2.38
CA PRO A 198 -19.89 3.77 2.56
C PRO A 198 -21.15 4.63 2.58
N THR A 199 -22.31 4.10 2.22
CA THR A 199 -23.58 4.84 2.18
C THR A 199 -24.22 5.01 3.55
N THR A 200 -23.97 4.05 4.45
CA THR A 200 -24.45 4.08 5.83
C THR A 200 -23.86 5.26 6.61
N ASP A 201 -24.61 5.78 7.56
CA ASP A 201 -24.13 6.82 8.48
C ASP A 201 -23.19 6.23 9.53
N HIS A 202 -21.92 6.27 9.22
CA HIS A 202 -20.83 5.85 10.13
C HIS A 202 -20.45 7.01 11.06
N SER A 203 -21.25 7.23 12.11
CA SER A 203 -20.87 8.22 13.12
C SER A 203 -19.58 7.80 13.84
N LEU A 204 -18.80 8.79 14.27
CA LEU A 204 -17.53 8.55 14.98
C LEU A 204 -17.75 7.72 16.27
N ARG A 205 -18.87 7.97 16.95
CA ARG A 205 -19.29 7.23 18.15
C ARG A 205 -19.60 5.77 17.80
N HIS A 206 -20.34 5.53 16.71
CA HIS A 206 -20.67 4.18 16.27
C HIS A 206 -19.41 3.40 15.92
N LEU A 207 -18.55 3.92 15.05
CA LEU A 207 -17.30 3.26 14.65
C LEU A 207 -16.41 2.94 15.86
N SER A 208 -16.20 3.90 16.75
CA SER A 208 -15.35 3.69 17.93
C SER A 208 -15.89 2.61 18.87
N SER A 209 -17.23 2.54 19.06
CA SER A 209 -17.86 1.50 19.87
C SER A 209 -17.74 0.13 19.24
N GLN A 210 -17.89 -0.01 17.92
CA GLN A 210 -17.75 -1.29 17.21
C GLN A 210 -16.36 -1.89 17.38
N VAL A 211 -15.34 -1.05 17.47
CA VAL A 211 -13.95 -1.51 17.61
C VAL A 211 -13.41 -1.45 19.04
N GLY A 212 -14.28 -1.17 20.02
CA GLY A 212 -13.92 -1.16 21.45
C GLY A 212 -12.88 -0.09 21.81
N MET A 213 -12.97 1.10 21.22
CA MET A 213 -12.11 2.24 21.50
C MET A 213 -12.92 3.45 22.00
N SER A 214 -12.29 4.31 22.83
CA SER A 214 -12.91 5.62 23.10
C SER A 214 -12.88 6.49 21.85
N VAL A 215 -13.86 7.38 21.70
CA VAL A 215 -14.02 8.25 20.53
C VAL A 215 -12.74 9.06 20.24
N PHE A 216 -12.12 9.63 21.26
CA PHE A 216 -10.90 10.43 21.11
C PHE A 216 -9.70 9.59 20.69
N LEU A 217 -9.52 8.42 21.32
CA LEU A 217 -8.42 7.50 20.97
C LEU A 217 -8.60 7.01 19.55
N PHE A 218 -9.81 6.60 19.16
CA PHE A 218 -10.12 6.14 17.82
C PHE A 218 -9.81 7.21 16.78
N ALA A 219 -10.32 8.43 16.93
CA ALA A 219 -10.10 9.51 15.97
C ALA A 219 -8.62 9.86 15.80
N ARG A 220 -7.86 9.90 16.90
CA ARG A 220 -6.42 10.17 16.89
C ARG A 220 -5.66 9.07 16.18
N VAL A 221 -5.84 7.81 16.59
CA VAL A 221 -5.11 6.66 16.05
C VAL A 221 -5.49 6.41 14.59
N PHE A 222 -6.76 6.54 14.25
CA PHE A 222 -7.22 6.44 12.87
C PHE A 222 -6.51 7.45 11.97
N ARG A 223 -6.49 8.73 12.38
CA ARG A 223 -5.79 9.78 11.61
C ARG A 223 -4.31 9.48 11.47
N GLU A 224 -3.66 9.00 12.51
CA GLU A 224 -2.23 8.68 12.51
C GLU A 224 -1.90 7.51 11.59
N LEU A 225 -2.66 6.39 11.68
CA LEU A 225 -2.37 5.18 10.90
C LEU A 225 -2.87 5.26 9.45
N VAL A 226 -4.01 5.91 9.22
CA VAL A 226 -4.61 6.05 7.87
C VAL A 226 -4.13 7.31 7.15
N GLY A 227 -3.60 8.30 7.89
CA GLY A 227 -3.13 9.57 7.34
C GLY A 227 -4.22 10.63 7.22
N MET A 228 -5.49 10.29 7.47
CA MET A 228 -6.61 11.23 7.44
C MET A 228 -7.68 10.89 8.48
N PRO A 229 -8.49 11.88 8.92
CA PRO A 229 -9.59 11.63 9.85
C PRO A 229 -10.67 10.69 9.30
N PRO A 230 -11.40 9.92 10.15
CA PRO A 230 -12.43 8.97 9.72
C PRO A 230 -13.49 9.56 8.79
N HIS A 231 -13.97 10.77 9.07
CA HIS A 231 -14.98 11.43 8.22
C HIS A 231 -14.48 11.77 6.82
N LYS A 232 -13.20 12.16 6.68
CA LYS A 232 -12.57 12.38 5.37
C LYS A 232 -12.43 11.06 4.62
N TYR A 233 -11.99 10.01 5.31
CA TYR A 233 -11.89 8.67 4.72
C TYR A 233 -13.24 8.22 4.15
N LEU A 234 -14.32 8.27 4.95
CA LEU A 234 -15.67 7.93 4.49
C LEU A 234 -16.12 8.77 3.29
N MET A 235 -15.83 10.07 3.32
CA MET A 235 -16.12 10.98 2.21
C MET A 235 -15.41 10.55 0.92
N HIS A 236 -14.15 10.18 1.02
CA HIS A 236 -13.40 9.65 -0.14
C HIS A 236 -14.00 8.36 -0.69
N ARG A 237 -14.40 7.43 0.18
CA ARG A 237 -15.05 6.18 -0.25
C ARG A 237 -16.37 6.47 -0.99
N ARG A 238 -17.19 7.39 -0.46
CA ARG A 238 -18.41 7.84 -1.13
C ARG A 238 -18.15 8.47 -2.49
N LEU A 239 -17.14 9.32 -2.60
CA LEU A 239 -16.76 9.96 -3.85
C LEU A 239 -16.25 8.97 -4.90
N ASN A 240 -15.43 8.00 -4.51
CA ASN A 240 -14.96 6.95 -5.40
C ASN A 240 -16.14 6.11 -5.92
N ARG A 241 -17.04 5.67 -5.04
CA ARG A 241 -18.30 5.01 -5.43
C ARG A 241 -19.10 5.87 -6.41
N ALA A 242 -19.23 7.17 -6.14
CA ALA A 242 -19.93 8.08 -7.03
C ALA A 242 -19.29 8.17 -8.41
N ARG A 243 -17.96 8.24 -8.48
CA ARG A 243 -17.22 8.24 -9.74
C ARG A 243 -17.52 6.99 -10.57
N ASP A 244 -17.55 5.83 -9.94
CA ASP A 244 -17.80 4.56 -10.61
C ASP A 244 -19.26 4.48 -11.09
N LEU A 245 -20.23 4.96 -10.32
CA LEU A 245 -21.64 5.05 -10.71
C LEU A 245 -21.84 6.05 -11.88
N VAL A 246 -21.14 7.18 -11.90
CA VAL A 246 -21.18 8.10 -13.05
C VAL A 246 -20.62 7.44 -14.31
N ARG A 247 -19.52 6.70 -14.18
CA ARG A 247 -18.91 5.97 -15.30
C ARG A 247 -19.82 4.86 -15.85
N SER A 248 -20.64 4.25 -15.00
CA SER A 248 -21.66 3.29 -15.44
C SER A 248 -22.86 3.93 -16.14
N GLY A 249 -22.91 5.28 -16.23
CA GLY A 249 -23.99 6.02 -16.92
C GLY A 249 -25.16 6.37 -16.05
N MET A 250 -25.09 6.19 -14.72
CA MET A 250 -26.16 6.56 -13.81
C MET A 250 -26.37 8.10 -13.78
N PRO A 251 -27.65 8.61 -13.77
CA PRO A 251 -27.92 10.03 -13.66
C PRO A 251 -27.29 10.66 -12.41
N VAL A 252 -26.74 11.87 -12.52
CA VAL A 252 -25.98 12.55 -11.43
C VAL A 252 -26.78 12.69 -10.15
N THR A 253 -28.09 12.93 -10.26
CA THR A 253 -28.98 13.00 -9.10
C THR A 253 -29.06 11.66 -8.36
N ASP A 254 -29.20 10.56 -9.10
CA ASP A 254 -29.28 9.21 -8.53
C ASP A 254 -27.94 8.80 -7.93
N VAL A 255 -26.83 9.13 -8.62
CA VAL A 255 -25.47 8.93 -8.08
C VAL A 255 -25.29 9.61 -6.73
N CYS A 256 -25.78 10.84 -6.55
CA CYS A 256 -25.69 11.56 -5.29
C CYS A 256 -26.24 10.71 -4.13
N TYR A 257 -27.48 10.24 -4.27
CA TYR A 257 -28.13 9.46 -3.21
C TYR A 257 -27.56 8.03 -3.09
N ALA A 258 -27.31 7.38 -4.21
CA ALA A 258 -26.75 6.02 -4.24
C ALA A 258 -25.32 5.93 -3.68
N SER A 259 -24.60 7.05 -3.58
CA SER A 259 -23.28 7.13 -2.97
C SER A 259 -23.26 7.65 -1.53
N GLY A 260 -24.46 7.84 -0.93
CA GLY A 260 -24.61 8.22 0.48
C GLY A 260 -24.56 9.72 0.77
N PHE A 261 -24.72 10.57 -0.25
CA PHE A 261 -24.92 12.01 -0.06
C PHE A 261 -26.43 12.30 0.06
N ASN A 262 -26.77 13.27 0.89
CA ASN A 262 -28.14 13.72 1.10
C ASN A 262 -28.42 15.11 0.49
N ASN A 263 -27.43 15.74 -0.13
CA ASN A 263 -27.55 17.07 -0.72
C ASN A 263 -26.76 17.15 -2.03
N LEU A 264 -27.48 17.36 -3.14
CA LEU A 264 -26.93 17.40 -4.50
C LEU A 264 -25.90 18.52 -4.70
N SER A 265 -26.16 19.72 -4.18
CA SER A 265 -25.26 20.85 -4.31
C SER A 265 -23.94 20.62 -3.56
N HIS A 266 -24.03 20.05 -2.36
CA HIS A 266 -22.86 19.64 -1.58
C HIS A 266 -22.07 18.55 -2.30
N PHE A 267 -22.74 17.53 -2.83
CA PHE A 267 -22.14 16.45 -3.62
C PHE A 267 -21.35 17.00 -4.81
N ILE A 268 -22.00 17.81 -5.68
CA ILE A 268 -21.35 18.35 -6.90
C ILE A 268 -20.10 19.16 -6.54
N ARG A 269 -20.19 20.02 -5.52
CA ARG A 269 -19.05 20.83 -5.06
C ARG A 269 -17.90 19.98 -4.56
N THR A 270 -18.20 18.98 -3.71
CA THR A 270 -17.19 18.08 -3.12
C THR A 270 -16.57 17.18 -4.16
N PHE A 271 -17.38 16.67 -5.08
CA PHE A 271 -16.91 15.85 -6.21
C PHE A 271 -15.94 16.65 -7.10
N ARG A 272 -16.32 17.88 -7.48
CA ARG A 272 -15.44 18.76 -8.27
C ARG A 272 -14.15 19.10 -7.52
N ALA A 273 -14.21 19.35 -6.22
CA ALA A 273 -13.01 19.61 -5.42
C ALA A 273 -12.08 18.41 -5.37
N CYS A 274 -12.61 17.19 -5.35
CA CYS A 274 -11.82 15.95 -5.30
C CYS A 274 -11.22 15.57 -6.67
N PHE A 275 -12.03 15.64 -7.73
CA PHE A 275 -11.63 15.11 -9.06
C PHE A 275 -11.31 16.20 -10.10
N GLY A 276 -11.40 17.47 -9.75
CA GLY A 276 -11.14 18.60 -10.66
C GLY A 276 -12.22 18.84 -11.72
N VAL A 277 -13.18 17.92 -11.87
CA VAL A 277 -14.22 17.94 -12.91
C VAL A 277 -15.62 17.77 -12.31
N LEU A 278 -16.63 18.24 -13.00
CA LEU A 278 -18.03 18.03 -12.60
C LEU A 278 -18.43 16.57 -12.88
N PRO A 279 -19.31 15.95 -12.08
CA PRO A 279 -19.82 14.59 -12.32
C PRO A 279 -20.38 14.45 -13.75
N SER A 280 -21.15 15.43 -14.23
CA SER A 280 -21.75 15.44 -15.56
C SER A 280 -20.74 15.51 -16.73
N LYS A 281 -19.48 15.80 -16.46
CA LYS A 281 -18.41 15.86 -17.47
C LYS A 281 -17.61 14.58 -17.57
N ILE A 282 -17.81 13.63 -16.66
CA ILE A 282 -17.20 12.30 -16.75
C ILE A 282 -17.98 11.53 -17.83
N LYS A 283 -17.28 11.11 -18.87
CA LYS A 283 -17.86 10.29 -19.93
C LYS A 283 -18.04 8.85 -19.42
N ALA A 284 -19.15 8.22 -19.76
CA ALA A 284 -19.30 6.79 -19.60
C ALA A 284 -18.17 6.10 -20.36
N SER A 285 -17.34 5.34 -19.68
CA SER A 285 -16.20 4.65 -20.28
C SER A 285 -16.54 3.21 -20.53
N SER A 286 -16.30 2.73 -21.72
CA SER A 286 -16.43 1.31 -22.10
C SER A 286 -15.23 0.45 -21.67
N LEU A 287 -14.40 0.93 -20.75
CA LEU A 287 -13.21 0.24 -20.24
C LEU A 287 -13.38 -0.21 -18.79
N PRO A 288 -12.87 -1.40 -18.42
CA PRO A 288 -12.98 -1.93 -17.06
C PRO A 288 -12.30 -1.03 -16.04
N ALA A 289 -12.87 -1.00 -14.84
CA ALA A 289 -12.41 -0.22 -13.70
C ALA A 289 -11.00 -0.64 -13.26
N ALA A 290 -9.98 0.07 -13.70
CA ALA A 290 -8.64 0.00 -13.15
C ALA A 290 -7.87 1.30 -13.49
N GLN A 291 -8.17 2.37 -12.81
CA GLN A 291 -7.26 3.51 -12.75
C GLN A 291 -7.17 3.96 -11.30
N GLY A 292 -5.92 4.05 -10.84
CA GLY A 292 -5.56 4.38 -9.48
C GLY A 292 -6.24 5.64 -8.93
N GLU A 293 -6.49 5.61 -7.65
CA GLU A 293 -7.00 6.76 -6.90
C GLU A 293 -6.04 7.94 -7.09
N PRO A 294 -6.55 9.16 -7.34
CA PRO A 294 -5.68 10.32 -7.33
C PRO A 294 -5.07 10.48 -5.93
N LEU A 295 -3.76 10.50 -5.87
CA LEU A 295 -3.01 10.88 -4.67
C LEU A 295 -3.46 12.28 -4.26
N LEU A 296 -3.90 12.41 -3.03
CA LEU A 296 -4.41 13.64 -2.44
C LEU A 296 -3.33 14.74 -2.45
N GLN A 297 -3.67 15.90 -2.98
CA GLN A 297 -3.00 17.16 -2.67
C GLN A 297 -3.55 17.77 -1.38
#